data_c3f57e1c50aefc04fe37ef14301f619a
#
_entry.id   c3f57e1c50aefc04fe37ef14301f619a
#
_cell.length_a   1.000
_cell.length_b   1.000
_cell.length_c   1.000
_cell.angle_alpha   90.00
_cell.angle_beta   90.00
_cell.angle_gamma   90.00
#
_symmetry.space_group_name_H-M   'P 1'
#
loop_
_entity.id
_entity.type
_entity.pdbx_description
1 polymer ?
#
loop_
_entity_poly.entity_id
_entity_poly.type
_entity_poly.pdbx_seq_one_letter_code
_entity_poly.pdbx_strand_id
1 'polypeptide(L)'
;MKLTEEEIRPQKIFDEYLELARIDTINYFAEAKREEVNCFLCDVEGEQWGNKSSFEYKICPSCLSIFVSPRPELNAFNVYYTDSPSTKYWASTFYKVTEKARREKLWKPKAQMIKERILKLQGSNPAKTIVDIGGGYGVFDEEIQKM
;
A
#
# COMPACT_ATOMS: atom_id res chain seq x y z
N MET A 1 -25.11 3.33 -3.61
CA MET A 1 -24.96 1.92 -4.08
C MET A 1 -23.90 1.28 -3.19
N LYS A 2 -24.19 0.13 -2.55
CA LYS A 2 -23.27 -0.47 -1.57
C LYS A 2 -22.10 -1.13 -2.29
N LEU A 3 -20.88 -0.86 -1.83
CA LEU A 3 -19.66 -1.54 -2.29
C LEU A 3 -19.64 -2.98 -1.77
N THR A 4 -19.33 -3.94 -2.63
CA THR A 4 -19.08 -5.32 -2.22
C THR A 4 -17.61 -5.66 -2.33
N GLU A 5 -17.14 -6.61 -1.55
CA GLU A 5 -15.74 -7.04 -1.59
C GLU A 5 -15.39 -7.67 -2.93
N GLU A 6 -16.28 -8.47 -3.50
CA GLU A 6 -16.09 -9.10 -4.80
C GLU A 6 -15.86 -8.11 -5.95
N GLU A 7 -16.46 -6.92 -5.89
CA GLU A 7 -16.26 -5.89 -6.91
C GLU A 7 -14.86 -5.26 -6.91
N ILE A 8 -14.21 -5.21 -5.75
CA ILE A 8 -12.88 -4.61 -5.59
C ILE A 8 -11.79 -5.64 -5.33
N ARG A 9 -12.20 -6.87 -5.06
CA ARG A 9 -11.30 -7.98 -4.73
C ARG A 9 -11.93 -9.32 -5.15
N PRO A 10 -12.10 -9.56 -6.48
CA PRO A 10 -12.65 -10.82 -6.97
C PRO A 10 -11.82 -11.98 -6.47
N GLN A 11 -12.46 -12.92 -5.76
CA GLN A 11 -11.77 -13.95 -4.96
C GLN A 11 -10.73 -14.72 -5.79
N LYS A 12 -11.11 -15.26 -6.95
CA LYS A 12 -10.21 -16.04 -7.78
C LYS A 12 -8.95 -15.28 -8.22
N ILE A 13 -9.12 -14.05 -8.69
CA ILE A 13 -8.02 -13.21 -9.17
C ILE A 13 -7.13 -12.79 -7.99
N PHE A 14 -7.73 -12.56 -6.83
CA PHE A 14 -6.98 -12.20 -5.64
C PHE A 14 -6.17 -13.38 -5.09
N ASP A 15 -6.72 -14.59 -5.07
CA ASP A 15 -6.01 -15.79 -4.64
C ASP A 15 -4.80 -16.08 -5.55
N GLU A 16 -4.96 -15.92 -6.86
CA GLU A 16 -3.86 -16.03 -7.81
C GLU A 16 -2.75 -15.01 -7.56
N TYR A 17 -3.13 -13.75 -7.29
CA TYR A 17 -2.17 -12.71 -6.87
C TYR A 17 -1.42 -13.10 -5.59
N LEU A 18 -2.13 -13.60 -4.58
CA LEU A 18 -1.52 -13.98 -3.31
C LEU A 18 -0.53 -15.12 -3.45
N GLU A 19 -0.82 -16.09 -4.32
CA GLU A 19 0.12 -17.18 -4.59
C GLU A 19 1.37 -16.68 -5.33
N LEU A 20 1.21 -15.83 -6.34
CA LEU A 20 2.35 -15.16 -6.99
C LEU A 20 3.18 -14.36 -5.98
N ALA A 21 2.54 -13.57 -5.12
CA ALA A 21 3.22 -12.78 -4.12
C ALA A 21 3.97 -13.64 -3.10
N ARG A 22 3.43 -14.81 -2.73
CA ARG A 22 4.09 -15.78 -1.85
C ARG A 22 5.37 -16.33 -2.49
N ILE A 23 5.30 -16.71 -3.77
CA ILE A 23 6.46 -17.21 -4.51
C ILE A 23 7.51 -16.11 -4.68
N ASP A 24 7.07 -14.91 -5.06
CA ASP A 24 7.96 -13.76 -5.26
C ASP A 24 8.66 -13.35 -3.96
N THR A 25 7.99 -13.44 -2.82
CA THR A 25 8.62 -13.15 -1.53
C THR A 25 9.85 -14.03 -1.29
N ILE A 26 9.78 -15.30 -1.66
CA ILE A 26 10.92 -16.21 -1.56
C ILE A 26 11.99 -15.84 -2.60
N ASN A 27 11.60 -15.67 -3.85
CA ASN A 27 12.53 -15.46 -4.95
C ASN A 27 13.32 -14.15 -4.84
N TYR A 28 12.71 -13.09 -4.31
CA TYR A 28 13.31 -11.75 -4.27
C TYR A 28 13.93 -11.40 -2.92
N PHE A 29 13.51 -12.04 -1.83
CA PHE A 29 13.93 -11.63 -0.50
C PHE A 29 14.63 -12.71 0.34
N ALA A 30 14.64 -13.99 -0.07
CA ALA A 30 15.30 -15.04 0.71
C ALA A 30 16.79 -14.78 0.88
N GLU A 31 17.47 -14.42 -0.21
CA GLU A 31 18.91 -14.16 -0.25
C GLU A 31 19.26 -12.66 -0.18
N ALA A 32 18.27 -11.79 0.00
CA ALA A 32 18.50 -10.35 0.06
C ALA A 32 19.28 -9.99 1.33
N LYS A 33 20.28 -9.13 1.16
CA LYS A 33 20.98 -8.52 2.29
C LYS A 33 19.97 -7.77 3.16
N ARG A 34 20.10 -7.93 4.48
CA ARG A 34 19.19 -7.34 5.46
C ARG A 34 19.93 -6.42 6.42
N GLU A 35 19.22 -5.40 6.90
CA GLU A 35 19.72 -4.44 7.87
C GLU A 35 18.78 -4.33 9.08
N GLU A 36 19.35 -4.29 10.27
CA GLU A 36 18.58 -3.96 11.47
C GLU A 36 18.20 -2.49 11.44
N VAL A 37 16.95 -2.22 11.80
CA VAL A 37 16.45 -0.86 11.86
C VAL A 37 15.66 -0.62 13.13
N ASN A 38 15.74 0.59 13.64
CA ASN A 38 14.93 1.08 14.74
C ASN A 38 13.54 1.52 14.28
N CYS A 39 12.65 1.75 15.22
CA CYS A 39 11.36 2.37 14.94
C CYS A 39 11.55 3.73 14.27
N PHE A 40 10.97 3.91 13.09
CA PHE A 40 11.11 5.14 12.29
C PHE A 40 10.47 6.39 12.92
N LEU A 41 9.60 6.22 13.96
CA LEU A 41 8.98 7.33 14.69
C LEU A 41 9.76 7.70 15.97
N CYS A 42 10.28 6.72 16.67
CA CYS A 42 10.85 6.89 18.01
C CYS A 42 12.36 6.68 18.08
N ASP A 43 12.95 6.13 17.01
CA ASP A 43 14.36 5.74 16.91
C ASP A 43 14.83 4.79 18.04
N VAL A 44 13.91 3.97 18.55
CA VAL A 44 14.22 2.93 19.54
C VAL A 44 14.14 1.54 18.92
N GLU A 45 14.96 0.64 19.43
CA GLU A 45 14.92 -0.77 19.04
C GLU A 45 13.55 -1.39 19.36
N GLY A 46 13.03 -2.21 18.43
CA GLY A 46 11.78 -2.92 18.62
C GLY A 46 11.99 -4.28 19.29
N GLU A 47 10.98 -4.71 20.02
CA GLU A 47 10.90 -6.06 20.59
C GLU A 47 10.33 -7.04 19.56
N GLN A 48 10.72 -8.32 19.64
CA GLN A 48 10.19 -9.36 18.75
C GLN A 48 8.68 -9.47 18.88
N TRP A 49 7.96 -9.32 17.76
CA TRP A 49 6.52 -9.41 17.71
C TRP A 49 6.01 -10.67 17.00
N GLY A 50 6.63 -11.07 15.86
CA GLY A 50 6.24 -12.26 15.12
C GLY A 50 6.93 -12.40 13.78
N ASN A 51 6.55 -13.44 13.03
CA ASN A 51 7.09 -13.72 11.70
C ASN A 51 5.96 -13.92 10.68
N LYS A 52 6.13 -13.39 9.47
CA LYS A 52 5.20 -13.62 8.35
C LYS A 52 5.94 -13.53 7.02
N SER A 53 5.72 -14.49 6.14
CA SER A 53 6.27 -14.49 4.77
C SER A 53 7.80 -14.27 4.74
N SER A 54 8.54 -14.96 5.62
CA SER A 54 10.00 -14.84 5.78
C SER A 54 10.49 -13.48 6.28
N PHE A 55 9.60 -12.63 6.77
CA PHE A 55 9.96 -11.38 7.44
C PHE A 55 9.75 -11.49 8.94
N GLU A 56 10.71 -10.94 9.70
CA GLU A 56 10.59 -10.75 11.13
C GLU A 56 9.97 -9.38 11.41
N TYR A 57 9.00 -9.37 12.31
CA TYR A 57 8.31 -8.15 12.74
C TYR A 57 8.67 -7.83 14.17
N LYS A 58 9.01 -6.58 14.40
CA LYS A 58 9.23 -6.01 15.74
C LYS A 58 8.13 -5.02 16.10
N ILE A 59 7.86 -4.88 17.39
CA ILE A 59 6.95 -3.86 17.93
C ILE A 59 7.75 -2.83 18.71
N CYS A 60 7.48 -1.55 18.46
CA CYS A 60 8.10 -0.48 19.22
C CYS A 60 7.52 -0.40 20.64
N PRO A 61 8.33 -0.47 21.72
CA PRO A 61 7.82 -0.37 23.08
C PRO A 61 7.28 1.04 23.43
N SER A 62 7.67 2.07 22.68
CA SER A 62 7.25 3.45 22.94
C SER A 62 5.95 3.84 22.25
N CYS A 63 5.77 3.50 20.96
CA CYS A 63 4.61 3.94 20.18
C CYS A 63 3.74 2.79 19.64
N LEU A 64 4.12 1.55 19.93
CA LEU A 64 3.44 0.31 19.50
C LEU A 64 3.38 0.13 17.97
N SER A 65 4.16 0.87 17.19
CA SER A 65 4.30 0.64 15.76
C SER A 65 4.94 -0.71 15.48
N ILE A 66 4.36 -1.47 14.55
CA ILE A 66 4.90 -2.73 14.09
C ILE A 66 5.67 -2.49 12.78
N PHE A 67 6.89 -3.01 12.70
CA PHE A 67 7.77 -2.83 11.54
C PHE A 67 8.64 -4.06 11.30
N VAL A 68 9.17 -4.19 10.08
CA VAL A 68 10.08 -5.29 9.71
C VAL A 68 11.50 -4.92 10.11
N SER A 69 12.14 -5.78 10.91
CA SER A 69 13.56 -5.68 11.24
C SER A 69 14.08 -7.09 11.63
N PRO A 70 15.13 -7.58 10.97
CA PRO A 70 15.90 -6.94 9.90
C PRO A 70 15.13 -6.85 8.58
N ARG A 71 15.21 -5.73 7.91
CA ARG A 71 14.52 -5.52 6.62
C ARG A 71 15.47 -5.74 5.44
N PRO A 72 14.99 -6.22 4.29
CA PRO A 72 15.77 -6.25 3.06
C PRO A 72 16.24 -4.86 2.66
N GLU A 73 17.40 -4.78 2.02
CA GLU A 73 17.92 -3.53 1.46
C GLU A 73 17.00 -2.97 0.37
N LEU A 74 17.06 -1.63 0.17
CA LEU A 74 16.20 -0.92 -0.78
C LEU A 74 16.27 -1.49 -2.20
N ASN A 75 17.44 -1.95 -2.63
CA ASN A 75 17.62 -2.51 -3.97
C ASN A 75 16.77 -3.76 -4.19
N ALA A 76 16.62 -4.63 -3.21
CA ALA A 76 15.77 -5.82 -3.31
C ALA A 76 14.29 -5.43 -3.56
N PHE A 77 13.80 -4.37 -2.90
CA PHE A 77 12.46 -3.84 -3.15
C PHE A 77 12.33 -3.21 -4.54
N ASN A 78 13.34 -2.47 -5.01
CA ASN A 78 13.32 -1.89 -6.34
C ASN A 78 13.20 -2.97 -7.41
N VAL A 79 13.99 -4.04 -7.32
CA VAL A 79 13.92 -5.18 -8.25
C VAL A 79 12.56 -5.88 -8.14
N TYR A 80 12.08 -6.13 -6.92
CA TYR A 80 10.77 -6.74 -6.71
C TYR A 80 9.64 -5.92 -7.37
N TYR A 81 9.57 -4.61 -7.13
CA TYR A 81 8.50 -3.77 -7.69
C TYR A 81 8.59 -3.61 -9.21
N THR A 82 9.78 -3.70 -9.79
CA THR A 82 9.98 -3.57 -11.24
C THR A 82 9.71 -4.88 -11.98
N ASP A 83 10.15 -6.01 -11.41
CA ASP A 83 10.27 -7.24 -12.19
C ASP A 83 9.37 -8.38 -11.74
N SER A 84 8.83 -8.34 -10.52
CA SER A 84 8.12 -9.50 -9.97
C SER A 84 6.83 -9.84 -10.73
N PRO A 85 6.54 -11.12 -10.93
CA PRO A 85 5.28 -11.60 -11.49
C PRO A 85 4.04 -11.06 -10.77
N SER A 86 4.07 -11.01 -9.44
CA SER A 86 2.92 -10.52 -8.65
C SER A 86 2.62 -9.04 -8.87
N THR A 87 3.64 -8.18 -8.96
CA THR A 87 3.43 -6.76 -9.26
C THR A 87 2.92 -6.53 -10.68
N LYS A 88 3.44 -7.29 -11.65
CA LYS A 88 2.95 -7.26 -13.05
C LYS A 88 1.51 -7.76 -13.13
N TYR A 89 1.17 -8.85 -12.45
CA TYR A 89 -0.19 -9.38 -12.39
C TYR A 89 -1.15 -8.39 -11.73
N TRP A 90 -0.74 -7.75 -10.64
CA TRP A 90 -1.52 -6.71 -9.98
C TRP A 90 -1.87 -5.58 -10.96
N ALA A 91 -0.88 -5.09 -11.70
CA ALA A 91 -1.06 -3.99 -12.65
C ALA A 91 -1.94 -4.37 -13.85
N SER A 92 -1.62 -5.51 -14.49
CA SER A 92 -2.21 -5.87 -15.78
C SER A 92 -3.56 -6.60 -15.67
N THR A 93 -3.81 -7.28 -14.56
CA THR A 93 -4.99 -8.13 -14.38
C THR A 93 -5.86 -7.62 -13.24
N PHE A 94 -5.37 -7.69 -12.00
CA PHE A 94 -6.18 -7.38 -10.83
C PHE A 94 -6.71 -5.95 -10.85
N TYR A 95 -5.82 -4.98 -11.03
CA TYR A 95 -6.21 -3.57 -11.03
C TYR A 95 -7.14 -3.23 -12.18
N LYS A 96 -6.82 -3.71 -13.39
CA LYS A 96 -7.60 -3.45 -14.60
C LYS A 96 -9.05 -3.96 -14.48
N VAL A 97 -9.25 -5.15 -13.91
CA VAL A 97 -10.59 -5.74 -13.72
C VAL A 97 -11.39 -4.97 -12.67
N THR A 98 -10.74 -4.45 -11.64
CA THR A 98 -11.40 -3.78 -10.51
C THR A 98 -11.46 -2.25 -10.63
N GLU A 99 -10.78 -1.65 -11.61
CA GLU A 99 -10.61 -0.20 -11.75
C GLU A 99 -11.95 0.56 -11.72
N LYS A 100 -12.92 0.15 -12.54
CA LYS A 100 -14.21 0.83 -12.64
C LYS A 100 -14.94 0.84 -11.30
N ALA A 101 -15.05 -0.31 -10.65
CA ALA A 101 -15.73 -0.41 -9.36
C ALA A 101 -15.01 0.39 -8.27
N ARG A 102 -13.68 0.33 -8.23
CA ARG A 102 -12.84 1.11 -7.32
C ARG A 102 -13.02 2.60 -7.55
N ARG A 103 -12.97 3.06 -8.81
CA ARG A 103 -13.15 4.47 -9.17
C ARG A 103 -14.50 5.00 -8.69
N GLU A 104 -15.59 4.34 -9.08
CA GLU A 104 -16.94 4.81 -8.82
C GLU A 104 -17.36 4.69 -7.33
N LYS A 105 -17.00 3.60 -6.69
CA LYS A 105 -17.51 3.27 -5.36
C LYS A 105 -16.54 3.56 -4.21
N LEU A 106 -15.27 3.79 -4.52
CA LEU A 106 -14.23 4.03 -3.53
C LEU A 106 -13.58 5.41 -3.69
N TRP A 107 -12.96 5.66 -4.84
CA TRP A 107 -12.12 6.85 -5.00
C TRP A 107 -12.93 8.14 -5.17
N LYS A 108 -13.97 8.14 -5.97
CA LYS A 108 -14.88 9.31 -6.08
C LYS A 108 -15.49 9.72 -4.73
N PRO A 109 -16.11 8.82 -3.96
CA PRO A 109 -16.63 9.18 -2.63
C PRO A 109 -15.55 9.68 -1.67
N LYS A 110 -14.34 9.09 -1.71
CA LYS A 110 -13.22 9.56 -0.89
C LYS A 110 -12.74 10.94 -1.30
N ALA A 111 -12.58 11.19 -2.59
CA ALA A 111 -12.19 12.49 -3.11
C ALA A 111 -13.20 13.57 -2.71
N GLN A 112 -14.50 13.29 -2.83
CA GLN A 112 -15.56 14.19 -2.39
C GLN A 112 -15.48 14.48 -0.88
N MET A 113 -15.32 13.45 -0.06
CA MET A 113 -15.19 13.59 1.39
C MET A 113 -13.97 14.43 1.78
N ILE A 114 -12.82 14.21 1.12
CA ILE A 114 -11.59 14.96 1.40
C ILE A 114 -11.76 16.42 0.98
N LYS A 115 -12.32 16.68 -0.19
CA LYS A 115 -12.62 18.04 -0.65
C LYS A 115 -13.50 18.80 0.35
N GLU A 116 -14.59 18.18 0.80
CA GLU A 116 -15.48 18.78 1.79
C GLU A 116 -14.79 19.08 3.12
N ARG A 117 -13.90 18.17 3.57
CA ARG A 117 -13.09 18.40 4.78
C ARG A 117 -12.10 19.54 4.61
N ILE A 118 -11.40 19.58 3.47
CA ILE A 118 -10.46 20.67 3.15
C ILE A 118 -11.20 22.01 3.19
N LEU A 119 -12.33 22.13 2.51
CA LEU A 119 -13.12 23.37 2.50
C LEU A 119 -13.57 23.80 3.90
N LYS A 120 -13.96 22.85 4.75
CA LYS A 120 -14.35 23.15 6.17
C LYS A 120 -13.17 23.62 7.03
N LEU A 121 -11.97 23.09 6.79
CA LEU A 121 -10.79 23.41 7.61
C LEU A 121 -10.10 24.71 7.21
N GLN A 122 -10.21 25.11 5.94
CA GLN A 122 -9.42 26.21 5.38
C GLN A 122 -10.09 27.59 5.44
N GLY A 123 -11.38 27.66 5.72
CA GLY A 123 -12.10 28.92 5.67
C GLY A 123 -11.89 29.64 4.34
N SER A 124 -11.31 30.84 4.39
CA SER A 124 -11.02 31.68 3.21
C SER A 124 -9.68 31.39 2.51
N ASN A 125 -8.87 30.45 3.01
CA ASN A 125 -7.56 30.15 2.43
C ASN A 125 -7.52 28.71 1.87
N PRO A 126 -7.87 28.50 0.60
CA PRO A 126 -7.94 27.16 0.01
C PRO A 126 -6.55 26.51 -0.13
N ALA A 127 -6.44 25.22 0.16
CA ALA A 127 -5.25 24.44 -0.14
C ALA A 127 -4.99 24.46 -1.66
N LYS A 128 -3.77 24.80 -2.02
CA LYS A 128 -3.34 24.85 -3.42
C LYS A 128 -2.70 23.53 -3.88
N THR A 129 -2.31 22.70 -2.93
CA THR A 129 -1.57 21.46 -3.23
C THR A 129 -2.03 20.32 -2.33
N ILE A 130 -2.26 19.17 -2.92
CA ILE A 130 -2.50 17.88 -2.25
C ILE A 130 -1.38 16.94 -2.67
N VAL A 131 -0.83 16.22 -1.71
CA VAL A 131 0.18 15.18 -1.97
C VAL A 131 -0.41 13.85 -1.52
N ASP A 132 -0.50 12.88 -2.44
CA ASP A 132 -0.91 11.50 -2.16
C ASP A 132 0.33 10.61 -2.11
N ILE A 133 0.70 10.17 -0.89
CA ILE A 133 1.84 9.28 -0.69
C ILE A 133 1.38 7.83 -0.86
N GLY A 134 1.97 7.15 -1.86
CA GLY A 134 1.56 5.79 -2.22
C GLY A 134 0.29 5.72 -3.07
N GLY A 135 -0.01 6.80 -3.82
CA GLY A 135 -1.22 6.95 -4.66
C GLY A 135 -1.41 5.90 -5.77
N GLY A 136 -0.48 4.96 -5.91
CA GLY A 136 -0.56 3.86 -6.86
C GLY A 136 -0.67 4.36 -8.31
N TYR A 137 -1.79 4.06 -8.98
CA TYR A 137 -2.03 4.49 -10.38
C TYR A 137 -2.64 5.89 -10.50
N GLY A 138 -2.68 6.67 -9.42
CA GLY A 138 -3.17 8.05 -9.44
C GLY A 138 -4.68 8.21 -9.64
N VAL A 139 -5.48 7.16 -9.49
CA VAL A 139 -6.94 7.25 -9.72
C VAL A 139 -7.63 8.19 -8.75
N PHE A 140 -7.17 8.20 -7.50
CA PHE A 140 -7.66 9.17 -6.51
C PHE A 140 -7.30 10.60 -6.91
N ASP A 141 -6.06 10.82 -7.36
CA ASP A 141 -5.57 12.13 -7.80
C ASP A 141 -6.38 12.64 -9.00
N GLU A 142 -6.66 11.77 -9.98
CA GLU A 142 -7.52 12.11 -11.11
C GLU A 142 -8.94 12.53 -10.66
N GLU A 143 -9.52 11.83 -9.70
CA GLU A 143 -10.87 12.15 -9.24
C GLU A 143 -10.92 13.44 -8.41
N ILE A 144 -9.91 13.72 -7.58
CA ILE A 144 -9.88 14.97 -6.80
C ILE A 144 -9.59 16.19 -7.65
N GLN A 145 -8.81 16.04 -8.74
CA GLN A 145 -8.55 17.12 -9.70
C GLN A 145 -9.77 17.54 -10.51
N LYS A 146 -10.72 16.59 -10.74
CA LYS A 146 -11.99 16.89 -11.46
C LYS A 146 -12.99 17.68 -10.62
N MET A 147 -12.75 17.83 -9.35
CA MET A 147 -13.65 18.49 -8.40
C MET A 147 -13.25 19.93 -8.10
#